data_34d3d808fc485e389b3c9d3bff116f75
#
_entry.id   34d3d808fc485e389b3c9d3bff116f75
#
_cell.length_a   1.000
_cell.length_b   1.000
_cell.length_c   1.000
_cell.angle_alpha   90.00
_cell.angle_beta   90.00
_cell.angle_gamma   90.00
#
_symmetry.space_group_name_H-M   'P 1'
#
loop_
_entity.id
_entity.type
_entity.pdbx_description
1 polymer ?
#
loop_
_entity_poly.entity_id
_entity_poly.type
_entity_poly.pdbx_seq_one_letter_code
_entity_poly.pdbx_strand_id
1 'polypeptide(L)' 'MPSSKLDDHATAGLEGMDREHAVEMQMVHALQAALTAGDRTKAIVLMDQLEVFANAHFMAEQDLMRLPAYP' A
#
# COMPACT_ATOMS: atom_id res chain seq x y z
N MET A 1 -12.22 18.55 -21.82
CA MET A 1 -12.67 17.41 -22.57
C MET A 1 -12.87 16.20 -21.69
N PRO A 2 -13.98 15.61 -21.73
CA PRO A 2 -14.21 14.45 -20.90
C PRO A 2 -13.35 13.28 -21.38
N SER A 3 -12.82 12.59 -20.43
CA SER A 3 -12.11 11.36 -20.69
C SER A 3 -13.11 10.25 -21.02
N SER A 4 -12.65 9.25 -21.71
CA SER A 4 -13.45 8.08 -21.98
C SER A 4 -13.66 7.29 -20.68
N LYS A 5 -14.63 6.39 -20.69
CA LYS A 5 -14.83 5.52 -19.53
C LYS A 5 -13.60 4.67 -19.24
N LEU A 6 -12.86 4.32 -20.28
CA LEU A 6 -11.64 3.55 -20.12
C LEU A 6 -10.59 4.35 -19.34
N ASP A 7 -10.45 5.64 -19.67
CA ASP A 7 -9.53 6.51 -18.97
C ASP A 7 -9.95 6.70 -17.52
N ASP A 8 -11.25 6.79 -17.25
CA ASP A 8 -11.76 6.91 -15.90
C ASP A 8 -11.41 5.67 -15.05
N HIS A 9 -11.52 4.48 -15.65
CA HIS A 9 -11.15 3.26 -14.97
C HIS A 9 -9.65 3.20 -14.67
N ALA A 10 -8.83 3.59 -15.63
CA ALA A 10 -7.38 3.61 -15.45
C ALA A 10 -7.00 4.60 -14.36
N THR A 11 -7.62 5.78 -14.37
CA THR A 11 -7.35 6.81 -13.36
C THR A 11 -7.76 6.32 -11.97
N ALA A 12 -8.91 5.66 -11.85
CA ALA A 12 -9.37 5.15 -10.57
C ALA A 12 -8.40 4.09 -10.01
N GLY A 13 -7.87 3.22 -10.87
CA GLY A 13 -6.89 2.24 -10.47
C GLY A 13 -5.59 2.86 -9.98
N LEU A 14 -5.10 3.87 -10.69
CA LEU A 14 -3.89 4.58 -10.30
C LEU A 14 -4.09 5.35 -9.00
N GLU A 15 -5.25 5.99 -8.84
CA GLU A 15 -5.57 6.69 -7.59
C GLU A 15 -5.59 5.74 -6.40
N GLY A 16 -6.13 4.53 -6.57
CA GLY A 16 -6.14 3.53 -5.53
C GLY A 16 -4.73 3.11 -5.13
N MET A 17 -3.87 2.87 -6.12
CA MET A 17 -2.48 2.52 -5.88
C MET A 17 -1.73 3.67 -5.18
N ASP A 18 -1.98 4.90 -5.61
CA ASP A 18 -1.34 6.06 -5.01
C ASP A 18 -1.75 6.23 -3.55
N ARG A 19 -3.02 5.97 -3.23
CA ARG A 19 -3.50 6.06 -1.85
C ARG A 19 -2.84 5.00 -0.98
N GLU A 20 -2.74 3.78 -1.46
CA GLU A 20 -2.09 2.71 -0.71
C GLU A 20 -0.62 3.02 -0.48
N HIS A 21 0.04 3.52 -1.50
CA HIS A 21 1.43 3.92 -1.40
C HIS A 21 1.60 5.07 -0.41
N ALA A 22 0.70 6.05 -0.44
CA ALA A 22 0.74 7.18 0.48
C ALA A 22 0.56 6.72 1.93
N VAL A 23 -0.37 5.79 2.19
CA VAL A 23 -0.56 5.23 3.53
C VAL A 23 0.69 4.51 3.98
N GLU A 24 1.29 3.69 3.12
CA GLU A 24 2.51 2.98 3.43
C GLU A 24 3.64 3.94 3.76
N MET A 25 3.80 5.01 3.00
CA MET A 25 4.83 6.01 3.25
C MET A 25 4.61 6.73 4.57
N GLN A 26 3.35 6.99 4.93
CA GLN A 26 3.03 7.57 6.24
C GLN A 26 3.45 6.64 7.37
N MET A 27 3.23 5.35 7.21
CA MET A 27 3.66 4.35 8.18
C MET A 27 5.18 4.33 8.33
N VAL A 28 5.90 4.39 7.21
CA VAL A 28 7.36 4.42 7.21
C VAL A 28 7.87 5.67 7.92
N HIS A 29 7.28 6.82 7.63
CA HIS A 29 7.67 8.08 8.27
C HIS A 29 7.42 8.04 9.77
N ALA A 30 6.27 7.48 10.18
CA ALA A 30 5.95 7.35 11.60
C ALA A 30 6.95 6.43 12.30
N LEU A 31 7.34 5.33 11.63
CA LEU A 31 8.34 4.42 12.16
C LEU A 31 9.68 5.11 12.32
N GLN A 32 10.11 5.87 11.32
CA GLN A 32 11.36 6.62 11.40
C GLN A 32 11.34 7.61 12.57
N ALA A 33 10.22 8.31 12.75
CA ALA A 33 10.07 9.25 13.86
C ALA A 33 10.16 8.54 15.21
N ALA A 34 9.51 7.38 15.34
CA ALA A 34 9.56 6.60 16.57
C ALA A 34 10.98 6.12 16.88
N LEU A 35 11.70 5.65 15.87
CA LEU A 35 13.09 5.21 16.03
C LEU A 35 13.98 6.37 16.43
N THR A 36 13.83 7.53 15.81
CA THR A 36 14.60 8.71 16.12
C THR A 36 14.34 9.19 17.55
N ALA A 37 13.09 9.09 17.99
CA ALA A 37 12.71 9.49 19.35
C ALA A 37 13.11 8.43 20.40
N GLY A 38 13.56 7.25 19.98
CA GLY A 38 13.89 6.18 20.89
C GLY A 38 12.66 5.49 21.48
N ASP A 39 11.50 5.65 20.86
CA ASP A 39 10.26 5.02 21.31
C ASP A 39 10.16 3.62 20.73
N ARG A 40 10.81 2.69 21.42
CA ARG A 40 10.90 1.30 20.97
C ARG A 40 9.55 0.62 20.88
N THR A 41 8.68 0.84 21.85
CA THR A 41 7.36 0.23 21.88
C THR A 41 6.54 0.66 20.68
N LYS A 42 6.53 1.96 20.39
CA LYS A 42 5.80 2.48 19.23
C LYS A 42 6.39 1.98 17.93
N ALA A 43 7.72 1.89 17.85
CA ALA A 43 8.39 1.38 16.66
C ALA A 43 8.00 -0.06 16.38
N ILE A 44 7.91 -0.91 17.41
CA ILE A 44 7.52 -2.31 17.25
C ILE A 44 6.09 -2.40 16.73
N VAL A 45 5.17 -1.63 17.29
CA VAL A 45 3.78 -1.62 16.84
C VAL A 45 3.68 -1.17 15.39
N LEU A 46 4.40 -0.12 15.02
CA LEU A 46 4.38 0.39 13.64
C LEU A 46 5.00 -0.60 12.67
N MET A 47 6.06 -1.29 13.05
CA MET A 47 6.66 -2.32 12.21
C MET A 47 5.68 -3.47 11.96
N ASP A 48 4.96 -3.87 13.00
CA ASP A 48 3.96 -4.93 12.88
C ASP A 48 2.83 -4.52 11.94
N GLN A 49 2.33 -3.30 12.09
CA GLN A 49 1.29 -2.77 11.22
C GLN A 49 1.75 -2.68 9.76
N LEU A 50 2.97 -2.24 9.56
CA LEU A 50 3.54 -2.14 8.22
C LEU A 50 3.69 -3.52 7.58
N GLU A 51 4.12 -4.50 8.35
CA GLU A 51 4.25 -5.87 7.88
C GLU A 51 2.90 -6.45 7.46
N VAL A 52 1.87 -6.26 8.28
CA VAL A 52 0.52 -6.73 7.95
C VAL A 52 0.01 -6.07 6.68
N PHE A 53 0.21 -4.77 6.55
CA PHE A 53 -0.21 -4.02 5.36
C PHE A 53 0.50 -4.52 4.11
N ALA A 54 1.81 -4.71 4.19
CA ALA A 54 2.61 -5.18 3.07
C ALA A 54 2.24 -6.61 2.67
N ASN A 55 1.98 -7.48 3.63
CA ASN A 55 1.58 -8.85 3.35
C ASN A 55 0.21 -8.91 2.68
N ALA A 56 -0.74 -8.12 3.14
CA ALA A 56 -2.07 -8.06 2.52
C ALA A 56 -1.97 -7.62 1.06
N HIS A 57 -1.15 -6.61 0.79
CA HIS A 57 -0.92 -6.09 -0.54
C HIS A 57 -0.26 -7.15 -1.44
N PHE A 58 0.74 -7.81 -0.92
CA PHE A 58 1.47 -8.85 -1.64
C PHE A 58 0.56 -10.04 -1.99
N MET A 59 -0.29 -10.45 -1.06
CA MET A 59 -1.22 -11.55 -1.31
C MET A 59 -2.26 -11.18 -2.36
N ALA A 60 -2.73 -9.95 -2.37
CA ALA A 60 -3.65 -9.47 -3.39
C ALA A 60 -3.01 -9.54 -4.77
N GLU A 61 -1.75 -9.18 -4.90
CA GLU A 61 -1.02 -9.29 -6.17
C GLU A 61 -0.88 -10.74 -6.62
N GLN A 62 -0.57 -11.63 -5.69
CA GLN A 62 -0.46 -13.06 -6.00
C GLN A 62 -1.78 -13.63 -6.49
N ASP A 63 -2.87 -13.25 -5.86
CA ASP A 63 -4.20 -13.71 -6.26
C ASP A 63 -4.54 -13.25 -7.69
N LEU A 64 -4.16 -12.02 -8.03
CA LEU A 64 -4.34 -11.51 -9.39
C LEU A 64 -3.55 -12.34 -10.40
N MET A 65 -2.34 -12.75 -10.06
CA MET A 65 -1.51 -13.55 -10.94
C MET A 65 -2.03 -14.97 -11.13
N ARG A 66 -2.85 -15.45 -10.21
CA ARG A 66 -3.44 -16.78 -10.29
C ARG A 66 -4.72 -16.84 -11.09
N LEU A 67 -5.22 -15.71 -11.56
CA LEU A 67 -6.43 -15.68 -12.35
C LEU A 67 -6.22 -16.46 -13.66
N PRO A 68 -7.29 -17.13 -14.15
CA PRO A 68 -7.16 -17.93 -15.39
C PRO A 68 -6.75 -17.13 -16.61
N ALA A 69 -6.87 -15.83 -16.57
CA ALA A 69 -6.45 -14.97 -17.67
C ALA A 69 -4.94 -15.01 -17.89
N TYR A 70 -4.19 -15.43 -16.89
CA TYR A 70 -2.74 -15.58 -17.02
C TYR A 70 -2.41 -17.01 -17.39
N PRO A 71 -1.74 -17.20 -18.52
CA PRO A 71 -1.31 -18.54 -18.92
C PRO A 71 -0.24 -19.10 -18.01
#